data_c40fe7cb51aa8712fdac079e69fc0663
#
_entry.id   c40fe7cb51aa8712fdac079e69fc0663
#
_cell.length_a   1.000
_cell.length_b   1.000
_cell.length_c   1.000
_cell.angle_alpha   90.00
_cell.angle_beta   90.00
_cell.angle_gamma   90.00
#
_symmetry.space_group_name_H-M   'P 1'
#
loop_
_entity.id
_entity.type
_entity.pdbx_description
1 polymer ?
#
loop_
_entity_poly.entity_id
_entity_poly.type
_entity_poly.pdbx_seq_one_letter_code
_entity_poly.pdbx_strand_id
1 'polypeptide(L)'
;MKKILAILTVFFAAVVATSCVKPYELTEPLTLDNYDLTIPKTANKKGINGENIHYFCITATGDWEATLEFPSTDDLWCWLNDSYSVAKKDEYGNQIKDEYGRIQTEQVKVASGVEYFPGGEEDGKFRVVRGSAGTTYLPMQYNDNAGVVRYATFRVRRTDMDYEKFTNITQSK
;
A
#
# COMPACT_ATOMS: atom_id res chain seq x y z
N MET A 1 39.42 -41.03 -36.36
CA MET A 1 38.24 -41.26 -35.50
C MET A 1 38.25 -40.43 -34.15
N LYS A 2 39.40 -40.16 -33.51
CA LYS A 2 39.45 -39.40 -32.23
C LYS A 2 39.05 -37.90 -32.34
N LYS A 3 39.20 -37.26 -33.52
CA LYS A 3 38.87 -35.84 -33.72
C LYS A 3 37.37 -35.55 -33.90
N ILE A 4 36.60 -36.53 -34.43
CA ILE A 4 35.15 -36.38 -34.64
C ILE A 4 34.39 -36.50 -33.30
N LEU A 5 34.90 -37.32 -32.38
CA LEU A 5 34.28 -37.50 -31.06
C LEU A 5 34.38 -36.23 -30.18
N ALA A 6 35.47 -35.46 -30.32
CA ALA A 6 35.68 -34.23 -29.57
C ALA A 6 34.74 -33.10 -30.03
N ILE A 7 34.39 -33.05 -31.32
CA ILE A 7 33.48 -32.03 -31.89
C ILE A 7 32.03 -32.32 -31.46
N LEU A 8 31.64 -33.60 -31.38
CA LEU A 8 30.29 -33.97 -30.93
C LEU A 8 30.07 -33.67 -29.45
N THR A 9 31.09 -33.82 -28.60
CA THR A 9 30.99 -33.54 -27.17
C THR A 9 30.88 -32.03 -26.87
N VAL A 10 31.54 -31.19 -27.68
CA VAL A 10 31.44 -29.74 -27.54
C VAL A 10 30.07 -29.21 -27.99
N PHE A 11 29.47 -29.83 -29.03
CA PHE A 11 28.12 -29.44 -29.47
C PHE A 11 27.03 -29.84 -28.48
N PHE A 12 27.17 -30.96 -27.78
CA PHE A 12 26.22 -31.39 -26.76
C PHE A 12 26.31 -30.53 -25.49
N ALA A 13 27.50 -30.06 -25.12
CA ALA A 13 27.70 -29.18 -23.98
C ALA A 13 27.12 -27.76 -24.22
N ALA A 14 27.15 -27.28 -25.47
CA ALA A 14 26.59 -25.96 -25.84
C ALA A 14 25.06 -25.95 -25.85
N VAL A 15 24.40 -27.08 -26.15
CA VAL A 15 22.91 -27.16 -26.17
C VAL A 15 22.33 -27.27 -24.78
N VAL A 16 23.07 -27.83 -23.82
CA VAL A 16 22.58 -27.95 -22.44
C VAL A 16 22.73 -26.61 -21.65
N ALA A 17 23.62 -25.69 -22.07
CA ALA A 17 23.83 -24.42 -21.43
C ALA A 17 22.77 -23.35 -21.81
N THR A 18 21.94 -23.59 -22.83
CA THR A 18 20.93 -22.60 -23.27
C THR A 18 19.50 -22.88 -22.77
N SER A 19 19.28 -23.94 -21.98
CA SER A 19 17.94 -24.27 -21.48
C SER A 19 17.68 -23.86 -20.02
N CYS A 20 18.51 -23.01 -19.42
CA CYS A 20 18.11 -22.27 -18.22
C CYS A 20 17.30 -21.03 -18.61
N VAL A 21 16.18 -21.25 -19.28
CA VAL A 21 15.09 -20.28 -19.25
C VAL A 21 14.63 -20.27 -17.78
N LYS A 22 14.94 -19.17 -17.03
CA LYS A 22 14.34 -18.95 -15.72
C LYS A 22 12.85 -19.14 -15.90
N PRO A 23 12.17 -19.97 -15.07
CA PRO A 23 10.73 -20.04 -15.14
C PRO A 23 10.20 -18.62 -15.08
N TYR A 24 9.33 -18.25 -16.02
CA TYR A 24 8.66 -16.95 -16.03
C TYR A 24 7.78 -16.92 -14.77
N GLU A 25 8.27 -16.28 -13.73
CA GLU A 25 7.45 -15.99 -12.55
C GLU A 25 6.39 -15.01 -13.00
N LEU A 26 5.15 -15.49 -13.13
CA LEU A 26 3.99 -14.65 -13.31
C LEU A 26 3.84 -13.81 -12.03
N THR A 27 4.46 -12.63 -12.04
CA THR A 27 4.27 -11.67 -10.95
C THR A 27 2.83 -11.17 -11.05
N GLU A 28 2.04 -11.33 -10.00
CA GLU A 28 0.69 -10.76 -9.95
C GLU A 28 0.75 -9.26 -10.25
N PRO A 29 -0.09 -8.74 -11.16
CA PRO A 29 -0.07 -7.32 -11.53
C PRO A 29 -0.34 -6.38 -10.36
N LEU A 30 -1.03 -6.90 -9.33
CA LEU A 30 -1.42 -6.16 -8.14
C LEU A 30 -1.62 -7.13 -6.97
N THR A 31 -1.01 -6.84 -5.83
CA THR A 31 -1.23 -7.57 -4.57
C THR A 31 -1.58 -6.62 -3.44
N LEU A 32 -2.39 -7.11 -2.49
CA LEU A 32 -2.68 -6.48 -1.21
C LEU A 32 -2.25 -7.41 -0.08
N ASP A 33 -1.86 -6.84 1.05
CA ASP A 33 -1.42 -7.58 2.23
C ASP A 33 -2.55 -8.30 2.98
N ASN A 34 -3.79 -7.83 2.87
CA ASN A 34 -4.95 -8.39 3.54
C ASN A 34 -6.19 -8.39 2.64
N TYR A 35 -7.02 -9.45 2.73
CA TYR A 35 -8.34 -9.50 2.09
C TYR A 35 -9.47 -9.15 3.07
N ASP A 36 -9.27 -9.42 4.37
CA ASP A 36 -10.18 -9.06 5.45
C ASP A 36 -9.39 -8.37 6.57
N LEU A 37 -9.80 -7.16 6.94
CA LEU A 37 -9.18 -6.35 7.96
C LEU A 37 -10.17 -6.08 9.09
N THR A 38 -9.85 -6.51 10.29
CA THR A 38 -10.59 -6.12 11.50
C THR A 38 -9.83 -5.04 12.24
N ILE A 39 -10.44 -3.86 12.36
CA ILE A 39 -9.93 -2.72 13.12
C ILE A 39 -10.57 -2.73 14.50
N PRO A 40 -9.78 -2.60 15.58
CA PRO A 40 -10.32 -2.50 16.92
C PRO A 40 -11.13 -1.21 17.11
N LYS A 41 -12.00 -1.19 18.12
CA LYS A 41 -12.81 -0.01 18.53
C LYS A 41 -11.94 1.24 18.67
N THR A 42 -10.80 1.10 19.33
CA THR A 42 -9.80 2.15 19.50
C THR A 42 -8.47 1.64 18.96
N ALA A 43 -7.66 2.52 18.38
CA ALA A 43 -6.39 2.12 17.80
C ALA A 43 -5.41 1.57 18.84
N ASN A 44 -4.85 0.38 18.55
CA ASN A 44 -3.75 -0.18 19.33
C ASN A 44 -2.44 0.57 19.11
N LYS A 45 -2.30 1.23 17.95
CA LYS A 45 -1.16 2.09 17.61
C LYS A 45 -1.69 3.40 17.07
N LYS A 46 -1.08 4.48 17.50
CA LYS A 46 -1.35 5.83 17.02
C LYS A 46 -0.25 6.25 16.06
N GLY A 47 -0.58 7.05 15.08
CA GLY A 47 0.39 7.79 14.29
C GLY A 47 1.19 8.77 15.15
N ILE A 48 2.20 9.41 14.57
CA ILE A 48 3.11 10.29 15.31
C ILE A 48 2.40 11.52 15.91
N ASN A 49 1.28 11.93 15.30
CA ASN A 49 0.44 13.04 15.78
C ASN A 49 -0.76 12.55 16.62
N GLY A 50 -0.79 11.26 17.00
CA GLY A 50 -1.85 10.67 17.82
C GLY A 50 -3.08 10.20 17.04
N GLU A 51 -3.07 10.26 15.69
CA GLU A 51 -4.13 9.80 14.82
C GLU A 51 -4.26 8.27 14.81
N ASN A 52 -5.49 7.76 14.59
CA ASN A 52 -5.71 6.35 14.34
C ASN A 52 -5.38 6.06 12.87
N ILE A 53 -4.39 5.23 12.61
CA ILE A 53 -3.91 4.97 11.26
C ILE A 53 -3.66 3.48 11.01
N HIS A 54 -4.04 3.02 9.83
CA HIS A 54 -3.69 1.72 9.27
C HIS A 54 -2.98 1.93 7.93
N TYR A 55 -2.01 1.08 7.62
CA TYR A 55 -1.29 1.13 6.35
C TYR A 55 -1.62 -0.10 5.51
N PHE A 56 -2.17 0.10 4.32
CA PHE A 56 -2.29 -0.95 3.33
C PHE A 56 -0.99 -1.10 2.56
N CYS A 57 -0.46 -2.31 2.47
CA CYS A 57 0.68 -2.61 1.61
C CYS A 57 0.16 -2.99 0.22
N ILE A 58 0.37 -2.11 -0.75
CA ILE A 58 0.02 -2.30 -2.16
C ILE A 58 1.31 -2.58 -2.91
N THR A 59 1.40 -3.70 -3.65
CA THR A 59 2.48 -3.93 -4.61
C THR A 59 1.87 -4.07 -6.00
N ALA A 60 2.26 -3.20 -6.92
CA ALA A 60 1.73 -3.14 -8.27
C ALA A 60 2.85 -3.06 -9.32
N THR A 61 2.64 -3.67 -10.48
CA THR A 61 3.58 -3.62 -11.61
C THR A 61 3.37 -2.41 -12.53
N GLY A 62 2.38 -1.55 -12.25
CA GLY A 62 2.08 -0.32 -12.99
C GLY A 62 1.15 0.58 -12.18
N ASP A 63 0.59 1.60 -12.81
CA ASP A 63 -0.24 2.60 -12.15
C ASP A 63 -1.53 2.00 -11.62
N TRP A 64 -1.94 2.48 -10.44
CA TRP A 64 -3.11 1.98 -9.73
C TRP A 64 -3.94 3.13 -9.14
N GLU A 65 -5.21 2.82 -8.88
CA GLU A 65 -6.15 3.68 -8.19
C GLU A 65 -6.77 2.92 -7.01
N ALA A 66 -6.78 3.54 -5.85
CA ALA A 66 -7.40 3.01 -4.63
C ALA A 66 -8.62 3.83 -4.25
N THR A 67 -9.70 3.15 -3.84
CA THR A 67 -10.98 3.74 -3.48
C THR A 67 -11.50 3.15 -2.17
N LEU A 68 -12.13 3.98 -1.33
CA LEU A 68 -12.94 3.53 -0.19
C LEU A 68 -14.42 3.61 -0.53
N GLU A 69 -15.13 2.51 -0.27
CA GLU A 69 -16.56 2.36 -0.48
C GLU A 69 -17.26 2.03 0.86
N PHE A 70 -18.43 2.59 1.07
CA PHE A 70 -19.23 2.38 2.29
C PHE A 70 -20.62 1.88 1.94
N PRO A 71 -21.24 1.04 2.80
CA PRO A 71 -22.62 0.64 2.64
C PRO A 71 -23.62 1.79 2.69
N SER A 72 -23.27 2.87 3.42
CA SER A 72 -24.04 4.11 3.51
C SER A 72 -23.10 5.31 3.48
N THR A 73 -23.51 6.38 2.80
CA THR A 73 -22.78 7.65 2.72
C THR A 73 -22.86 8.46 4.02
N ASP A 74 -23.72 8.08 4.96
CA ASP A 74 -23.93 8.82 6.21
C ASP A 74 -22.92 8.45 7.31
N ASP A 75 -22.14 7.39 7.14
CA ASP A 75 -21.14 6.93 8.12
C ASP A 75 -19.74 6.87 7.50
N LEU A 76 -19.16 8.02 7.26
CA LEU A 76 -17.79 8.17 6.76
C LEU A 76 -16.82 8.15 7.96
N TRP A 77 -16.45 6.97 8.40
CA TRP A 77 -15.63 6.77 9.58
C TRP A 77 -14.14 6.56 9.32
N CYS A 78 -13.75 6.34 8.05
CA CYS A 78 -12.37 6.24 7.62
C CYS A 78 -12.16 6.92 6.27
N TRP A 79 -10.93 7.29 5.97
CA TRP A 79 -10.54 7.97 4.73
C TRP A 79 -9.10 7.65 4.36
N LEU A 80 -8.74 7.82 3.09
CA LEU A 80 -7.39 7.66 2.61
C LEU A 80 -6.62 8.97 2.76
N ASN A 81 -5.31 8.87 3.00
CA ASN A 81 -4.37 9.97 2.89
C ASN A 81 -3.34 9.66 1.80
N ASP A 82 -2.90 10.67 1.09
CA ASP A 82 -1.84 10.54 0.08
C ASP A 82 -0.43 10.65 0.66
N SER A 83 -0.34 10.98 1.94
CA SER A 83 0.89 11.20 2.68
C SER A 83 0.70 10.85 4.17
N TYR A 84 1.81 10.67 4.87
CA TYR A 84 1.83 10.49 6.32
C TYR A 84 3.04 11.17 6.94
N SER A 85 2.93 11.47 8.26
CA SER A 85 4.01 12.11 9.01
C SER A 85 4.98 11.09 9.58
N VAL A 86 6.27 11.37 9.45
CA VAL A 86 7.34 10.63 10.12
C VAL A 86 8.18 11.57 10.98
N ALA A 87 8.84 11.03 12.00
CA ALA A 87 9.79 11.81 12.79
C ALA A 87 11.02 12.16 11.93
N LYS A 88 11.39 13.45 11.90
CA LYS A 88 12.67 13.86 11.35
C LYS A 88 13.80 13.26 12.16
N LYS A 89 14.85 12.81 11.47
CA LYS A 89 16.06 12.25 12.07
C LYS A 89 17.29 13.05 11.66
N ASP A 90 18.27 13.12 12.57
CA ASP A 90 19.59 13.65 12.28
C ASP A 90 20.44 12.62 11.49
N GLU A 91 21.67 12.99 11.16
CA GLU A 91 22.62 12.13 10.44
C GLU A 91 23.00 10.84 11.20
N TYR A 92 22.75 10.80 12.52
CA TYR A 92 22.99 9.65 13.38
C TYR A 92 21.74 8.80 13.60
N GLY A 93 20.58 9.19 13.01
CA GLY A 93 19.30 8.49 13.13
C GLY A 93 18.48 8.84 14.37
N ASN A 94 18.89 9.83 15.19
CA ASN A 94 18.13 10.29 16.36
C ASN A 94 17.00 11.22 15.93
N GLN A 95 15.88 11.19 16.68
CA GLN A 95 14.75 12.09 16.42
C GLN A 95 15.12 13.54 16.77
N ILE A 96 14.86 14.46 15.83
CA ILE A 96 15.05 15.88 16.03
C ILE A 96 13.86 16.43 16.82
N LYS A 97 14.15 17.24 17.87
CA LYS A 97 13.15 17.93 18.68
C LYS A 97 13.25 19.43 18.52
N ASP A 98 12.12 20.12 18.66
CA ASP A 98 12.09 21.58 18.74
C ASP A 98 12.52 22.10 20.12
N GLU A 99 12.56 23.41 20.32
CA GLU A 99 12.90 24.08 21.58
C GLU A 99 11.97 23.75 22.75
N TYR A 100 10.77 23.22 22.47
CA TYR A 100 9.80 22.76 23.45
C TYR A 100 9.86 21.26 23.70
N GLY A 101 10.82 20.55 23.11
CA GLY A 101 11.00 19.10 23.24
C GLY A 101 10.05 18.26 22.39
N ARG A 102 9.24 18.87 21.50
CA ARG A 102 8.31 18.16 20.60
C ARG A 102 9.08 17.59 19.40
N ILE A 103 8.72 16.38 18.99
CA ILE A 103 9.34 15.73 17.82
C ILE A 103 8.99 16.53 16.56
N GLN A 104 10.00 16.97 15.81
CA GLN A 104 9.79 17.54 14.49
C GLN A 104 9.40 16.44 13.51
N THR A 105 8.46 16.75 12.61
CA THR A 105 7.95 15.80 11.62
C THR A 105 8.20 16.29 10.20
N GLU A 106 8.23 15.33 9.27
CA GLU A 106 8.19 15.60 7.84
C GLU A 106 7.10 14.76 7.19
N GLN A 107 6.58 15.22 6.05
CA GLN A 107 5.56 14.52 5.28
C GLN A 107 6.22 13.61 4.24
N VAL A 108 5.81 12.34 4.26
CA VAL A 108 6.17 11.37 3.21
C VAL A 108 4.97 11.20 2.29
N LYS A 109 5.08 11.68 1.06
CA LYS A 109 4.06 11.52 0.04
C LYS A 109 4.18 10.15 -0.61
N VAL A 110 3.09 9.37 -0.65
CA VAL A 110 3.07 7.99 -1.18
C VAL A 110 2.12 7.82 -2.36
N ALA A 111 1.22 8.76 -2.56
CA ALA A 111 0.21 8.73 -3.62
C ALA A 111 -0.18 10.15 -4.03
N SER A 112 -1.14 10.30 -4.93
CA SER A 112 -1.78 11.56 -5.27
C SER A 112 -3.26 11.47 -4.99
N GLY A 113 -3.78 12.28 -4.07
CA GLY A 113 -5.21 12.38 -3.81
C GLY A 113 -5.92 13.03 -5.00
N VAL A 114 -7.00 12.41 -5.49
CA VAL A 114 -7.73 12.85 -6.68
C VAL A 114 -9.22 13.14 -6.43
N GLU A 115 -9.78 12.57 -5.37
CA GLU A 115 -11.17 12.79 -4.99
C GLU A 115 -11.30 12.80 -3.45
N TYR A 116 -11.94 13.85 -2.92
CA TYR A 116 -12.25 13.95 -1.50
C TYR A 116 -13.63 13.38 -1.17
N PHE A 117 -13.85 13.02 0.08
CA PHE A 117 -15.20 12.88 0.58
C PHE A 117 -15.92 14.24 0.60
N PRO A 118 -17.27 14.26 0.51
CA PRO A 118 -18.02 15.48 0.70
C PRO A 118 -17.64 16.16 2.04
N GLY A 119 -17.21 17.44 1.99
CA GLY A 119 -16.74 18.18 3.15
C GLY A 119 -15.35 17.76 3.69
N GLY A 120 -14.62 16.89 2.99
CA GLY A 120 -13.31 16.40 3.40
C GLY A 120 -12.10 17.12 2.81
N GLU A 121 -12.31 18.10 1.94
CA GLU A 121 -11.23 18.79 1.23
C GLU A 121 -10.29 19.55 2.18
N GLU A 122 -10.82 20.31 3.11
CA GLU A 122 -10.03 21.06 4.10
C GLU A 122 -9.23 20.15 5.04
N ASP A 123 -9.75 18.94 5.33
CA ASP A 123 -9.14 17.96 6.22
C ASP A 123 -8.22 16.97 5.50
N GLY A 124 -8.09 17.06 4.17
CA GLY A 124 -7.30 16.12 3.37
C GLY A 124 -7.85 14.69 3.37
N LYS A 125 -9.16 14.52 3.54
CA LYS A 125 -9.84 13.22 3.59
C LYS A 125 -10.16 12.71 2.20
N PHE A 126 -9.27 11.93 1.62
CA PHE A 126 -9.46 11.38 0.29
C PHE A 126 -10.34 10.13 0.29
N ARG A 127 -11.22 10.06 -0.69
CA ARG A 127 -11.95 8.87 -1.08
C ARG A 127 -11.18 8.05 -2.11
N VAL A 128 -10.50 8.74 -3.04
CA VAL A 128 -9.73 8.12 -4.13
C VAL A 128 -8.33 8.70 -4.15
N VAL A 129 -7.35 7.82 -4.26
CA VAL A 129 -5.94 8.17 -4.45
C VAL A 129 -5.33 7.33 -5.57
N ARG A 130 -4.28 7.83 -6.20
CA ARG A 130 -3.54 7.15 -7.26
C ARG A 130 -2.07 7.01 -6.91
N GLY A 131 -1.50 5.88 -7.31
CA GLY A 131 -0.07 5.62 -7.18
C GLY A 131 0.49 4.92 -8.41
N SER A 132 1.80 4.71 -8.38
CA SER A 132 2.55 4.11 -9.49
C SER A 132 3.11 2.74 -9.11
N ALA A 133 3.74 2.07 -10.09
CA ALA A 133 4.40 0.78 -9.89
C ALA A 133 5.35 0.76 -8.69
N GLY A 134 5.44 -0.37 -8.02
CA GLY A 134 6.26 -0.58 -6.83
C GLY A 134 5.44 -0.95 -5.61
N THR A 135 6.09 -0.95 -4.46
CA THR A 135 5.45 -1.20 -3.16
C THR A 135 5.15 0.11 -2.47
N THR A 136 3.88 0.33 -2.12
CA THR A 136 3.38 1.53 -1.44
C THR A 136 2.69 1.15 -0.13
N TYR A 137 3.01 1.86 0.95
CA TYR A 137 2.29 1.79 2.21
C TYR A 137 1.29 2.95 2.29
N LEU A 138 0.06 2.70 1.84
CA LEU A 138 -0.99 3.71 1.75
C LEU A 138 -1.66 3.89 3.11
N PRO A 139 -1.64 5.11 3.71
CA PRO A 139 -2.26 5.37 4.99
C PRO A 139 -3.76 5.53 4.86
N MET A 140 -4.51 4.84 5.73
CA MET A 140 -5.92 5.05 6.00
C MET A 140 -6.09 5.53 7.43
N GLN A 141 -6.65 6.69 7.62
CA GLN A 141 -7.07 7.18 8.94
C GLN A 141 -8.51 6.77 9.24
N TYR A 142 -8.83 6.65 10.53
CA TYR A 142 -10.18 6.29 10.97
C TYR A 142 -10.51 6.87 12.34
N ASN A 143 -11.81 7.08 12.56
CA ASN A 143 -12.33 7.54 13.84
C ASN A 143 -12.49 6.38 14.84
N ASP A 144 -12.38 6.66 16.14
CA ASP A 144 -12.77 5.73 17.18
C ASP A 144 -14.25 5.36 17.01
N ASN A 145 -14.60 4.13 17.33
CA ASN A 145 -15.96 3.66 17.20
C ASN A 145 -16.78 3.97 18.45
N ALA A 146 -17.95 4.59 18.27
CA ALA A 146 -18.87 4.95 19.35
C ALA A 146 -19.82 3.83 19.79
N GLY A 147 -19.72 2.61 19.22
CA GLY A 147 -20.46 1.47 19.75
C GLY A 147 -21.28 0.65 18.76
N VAL A 148 -21.13 0.85 17.45
CA VAL A 148 -21.73 0.01 16.40
C VAL A 148 -20.64 -0.64 15.55
N VAL A 149 -20.94 -1.81 14.97
CA VAL A 149 -20.01 -2.40 13.99
C VAL A 149 -20.11 -1.60 12.69
N ARG A 150 -18.98 -1.20 12.14
CA ARG A 150 -18.88 -0.43 10.91
C ARG A 150 -18.19 -1.23 9.82
N TYR A 151 -18.57 -0.98 8.58
CA TYR A 151 -18.04 -1.67 7.42
C TYR A 151 -17.57 -0.68 6.38
N ALA A 152 -16.50 -1.05 5.67
CA ALA A 152 -16.03 -0.39 4.47
C ALA A 152 -15.37 -1.42 3.55
N THR A 153 -15.21 -1.08 2.28
CA THR A 153 -14.41 -1.87 1.34
C THR A 153 -13.31 -0.97 0.78
N PHE A 154 -12.07 -1.40 0.94
CA PHE A 154 -10.93 -0.82 0.28
C PHE A 154 -10.68 -1.58 -1.01
N ARG A 155 -10.76 -0.90 -2.16
CA ARG A 155 -10.57 -1.47 -3.48
C ARG A 155 -9.37 -0.83 -4.14
N VAL A 156 -8.50 -1.64 -4.75
CA VAL A 156 -7.39 -1.15 -5.58
C VAL A 156 -7.53 -1.79 -6.96
N ARG A 157 -7.45 -0.97 -8.01
CA ARG A 157 -7.47 -1.42 -9.40
C ARG A 157 -6.26 -0.91 -10.16
N ARG A 158 -5.83 -1.66 -11.14
CA ARG A 158 -4.89 -1.17 -12.15
C ARG A 158 -5.61 -0.20 -13.07
N THR A 159 -4.91 0.87 -13.50
CA THR A 159 -5.52 1.86 -14.40
C THR A 159 -5.36 1.53 -15.87
N ASP A 160 -4.46 0.61 -16.20
CA ASP A 160 -4.07 0.21 -17.57
C ASP A 160 -4.58 -1.18 -17.97
N MET A 161 -5.23 -1.91 -17.06
CA MET A 161 -5.80 -3.24 -17.31
C MET A 161 -7.00 -3.52 -16.40
N ASP A 162 -7.82 -4.48 -16.79
CA ASP A 162 -8.96 -4.95 -15.97
C ASP A 162 -8.46 -5.94 -14.90
N TYR A 163 -7.87 -5.38 -13.83
CA TYR A 163 -7.37 -6.15 -12.70
C TYR A 163 -7.55 -5.38 -11.40
N GLU A 164 -8.23 -5.98 -10.44
CA GLU A 164 -8.49 -5.38 -9.13
C GLU A 164 -8.33 -6.36 -7.97
N LYS A 165 -8.09 -5.81 -6.79
CA LYS A 165 -8.10 -6.48 -5.49
C LYS A 165 -8.88 -5.62 -4.51
N PHE A 166 -9.47 -6.26 -3.49
CA PHE A 166 -10.17 -5.54 -2.44
C PHE A 166 -9.93 -6.15 -1.06
N THR A 167 -10.11 -5.33 -0.04
CA THR A 167 -10.08 -5.70 1.37
C THR A 167 -11.39 -5.28 2.01
N ASN A 168 -12.11 -6.23 2.63
CA ASN A 168 -13.24 -5.90 3.48
C ASN A 168 -12.73 -5.38 4.82
N ILE A 169 -13.25 -4.25 5.26
CA ILE A 169 -12.86 -3.62 6.52
C ILE A 169 -14.03 -3.67 7.48
N THR A 170 -13.80 -4.19 8.67
CA THR A 170 -14.75 -4.20 9.76
C THR A 170 -14.14 -3.50 10.96
N GLN A 171 -14.81 -2.47 11.50
CA GLN A 171 -14.43 -1.89 12.78
C GLN A 171 -15.34 -2.43 13.90
N SER A 172 -14.71 -3.00 14.93
CA SER A 172 -15.41 -3.54 16.10
C SER A 172 -16.10 -2.44 16.92
N LYS A 173 -17.20 -2.81 17.61
CA LYS A 173 -17.91 -1.93 18.54
C LYS A 173 -17.20 -1.84 19.91
#